data_7b8e19a4de14495e5c98cce33433b0a8
#
_entry.id   7b8e19a4de14495e5c98cce33433b0a8
#
_cell.length_a   1.000
_cell.length_b   1.000
_cell.length_c   1.000
_cell.angle_alpha   90.00
_cell.angle_beta   90.00
_cell.angle_gamma   90.00
#
_symmetry.space_group_name_H-M   'P 1'
#
loop_
_entity.id
_entity.type
_entity.pdbx_description
1 polymer ?
#
loop_
_entity_poly.entity_id
_entity_poly.type
_entity_poly.pdbx_seq_one_letter_code
_entity_poly.pdbx_strand_id
1 'polypeptide(L)'
;SSKADENNIKYYSKDEGILSIMYHRFNESEYPSTNIQMDIFKKHIQIIKKSNFNFQNPNKFKEQFSTIRLEKEILITIDDAFESFYFEAWPYLKKNKIPFILFVSTEPVGKNGYMTWDQIREIEKESFTSIGHHSHSHNYLIDETTNEFILDIEKANKIFLEELDYI
;
A
#
# COMPACT_ATOMS: atom_id res chain seq x y z
N SER A 1 22.60 43.07 7.80
CA SER A 1 21.76 42.65 6.67
C SER A 1 22.17 41.26 6.25
N SER A 2 21.47 40.25 6.73
CA SER A 2 21.66 38.88 6.34
C SER A 2 20.84 38.62 5.05
N LYS A 3 21.56 38.35 3.95
CA LYS A 3 20.93 37.80 2.75
C LYS A 3 20.43 36.38 3.13
N ALA A 4 19.12 36.19 3.13
CA ALA A 4 18.51 34.87 3.19
C ALA A 4 18.91 34.09 1.95
N ASP A 5 19.37 32.87 2.13
CA ASP A 5 19.69 31.94 1.06
C ASP A 5 18.42 31.58 0.27
N GLU A 6 18.23 32.22 -0.88
CA GLU A 6 17.14 31.98 -1.83
C GLU A 6 17.36 30.73 -2.71
N ASN A 7 18.33 29.87 -2.42
CA ASN A 7 18.80 28.85 -3.36
C ASN A 7 18.60 27.41 -2.95
N ASN A 8 17.50 27.03 -2.30
CA ASN A 8 17.21 25.62 -2.02
C ASN A 8 15.79 25.15 -2.40
N ILE A 9 15.20 25.73 -3.44
CA ILE A 9 14.06 25.08 -4.08
C ILE A 9 14.65 24.04 -5.06
N LYS A 10 14.76 22.78 -4.59
CA LYS A 10 15.03 21.65 -5.48
C LYS A 10 13.85 21.52 -6.43
N TYR A 11 14.01 21.96 -7.66
CA TYR A 11 13.09 21.61 -8.74
C TYR A 11 13.24 20.11 -8.99
N TYR A 12 12.26 19.32 -8.60
CA TYR A 12 12.18 17.92 -9.01
C TYR A 12 12.04 17.90 -10.53
N SER A 13 12.89 17.14 -11.21
CA SER A 13 12.72 16.96 -12.64
C SER A 13 11.41 16.21 -12.90
N LYS A 14 10.76 16.44 -14.04
CA LYS A 14 9.54 15.69 -14.42
C LYS A 14 9.76 14.18 -14.55
N ASP A 15 10.98 13.75 -14.44
CA ASP A 15 11.45 12.38 -14.65
C ASP A 15 11.79 11.66 -13.34
N GLU A 16 11.65 12.33 -12.19
CA GLU A 16 11.93 11.77 -10.86
C GLU A 16 10.64 11.64 -10.05
N GLY A 17 10.58 10.64 -9.20
CA GLY A 17 9.49 10.45 -8.26
C GLY A 17 8.88 9.05 -8.26
N ILE A 18 7.94 8.84 -7.34
CA ILE A 18 7.18 7.60 -7.22
C ILE A 18 5.73 7.88 -7.60
N LEU A 19 5.24 7.14 -8.59
CA LEU A 19 3.83 7.08 -8.89
C LEU A 19 3.18 5.96 -8.07
N SER A 20 2.20 6.27 -7.23
CA SER A 20 1.42 5.25 -6.54
C SER A 20 0.20 4.86 -7.34
N ILE A 21 -0.03 3.55 -7.47
CA ILE A 21 -1.24 2.97 -8.08
C ILE A 21 -1.92 2.10 -7.03
N MET A 22 -3.18 2.42 -6.74
CA MET A 22 -3.96 1.79 -5.67
C MET A 22 -4.99 0.81 -6.24
N TYR A 23 -5.13 -0.34 -5.58
CA TYR A 23 -6.15 -1.36 -5.86
C TYR A 23 -6.81 -1.80 -4.56
N HIS A 24 -8.02 -2.41 -4.66
CA HIS A 24 -8.77 -2.90 -3.51
C HIS A 24 -9.25 -4.33 -3.73
N ARG A 25 -10.23 -4.53 -4.63
CA ARG A 25 -10.94 -5.78 -4.90
C ARG A 25 -10.55 -6.36 -6.26
N PHE A 26 -10.65 -7.68 -6.39
CA PHE A 26 -10.26 -8.40 -7.61
C PHE A 26 -11.31 -9.42 -8.01
N ASN A 27 -11.72 -9.42 -9.28
CA ASN A 27 -12.71 -10.34 -9.85
C ASN A 27 -14.06 -10.40 -9.12
N GLU A 28 -14.41 -9.40 -8.34
CA GLU A 28 -15.73 -9.32 -7.72
C GLU A 28 -16.76 -8.76 -8.72
N SER A 29 -18.04 -9.12 -8.56
CA SER A 29 -19.15 -8.58 -9.35
C SER A 29 -19.79 -7.35 -8.71
N GLU A 30 -19.67 -7.24 -7.39
CA GLU A 30 -20.14 -6.10 -6.61
C GLU A 30 -19.06 -5.00 -6.54
N TYR A 31 -19.44 -3.79 -6.20
CA TYR A 31 -18.55 -2.65 -5.96
C TYR A 31 -17.63 -2.29 -7.14
N PRO A 32 -18.18 -2.01 -8.35
CA PRO A 32 -17.37 -1.82 -9.56
C PRO A 32 -16.38 -0.65 -9.48
N SER A 33 -16.60 0.32 -8.59
CA SER A 33 -15.70 1.48 -8.38
C SER A 33 -14.38 1.11 -7.70
N THR A 34 -14.34 -0.01 -6.97
CA THR A 34 -13.15 -0.47 -6.23
C THR A 34 -12.63 -1.83 -6.71
N ASN A 35 -13.28 -2.42 -7.72
CA ASN A 35 -12.95 -3.74 -8.26
C ASN A 35 -12.20 -3.65 -9.59
N ILE A 36 -11.25 -4.56 -9.80
CA ILE A 36 -10.58 -4.74 -11.08
C ILE A 36 -10.64 -6.22 -11.48
N GLN A 37 -10.83 -6.48 -12.77
CA GLN A 37 -10.71 -7.84 -13.30
C GLN A 37 -9.24 -8.25 -13.42
N MET A 38 -8.91 -9.50 -13.08
CA MET A 38 -7.53 -9.98 -13.04
C MET A 38 -6.82 -9.92 -14.40
N ASP A 39 -7.52 -10.06 -15.51
CA ASP A 39 -6.93 -9.90 -16.84
C ASP A 39 -6.46 -8.47 -17.10
N ILE A 40 -7.22 -7.47 -16.62
CA ILE A 40 -6.85 -6.06 -16.70
C ILE A 40 -5.69 -5.75 -15.75
N PHE A 41 -5.75 -6.25 -14.50
CA PHE A 41 -4.66 -6.09 -13.56
C PHE A 41 -3.34 -6.65 -14.11
N LYS A 42 -3.35 -7.87 -14.68
CA LYS A 42 -2.17 -8.47 -15.32
C LYS A 42 -1.65 -7.62 -16.49
N LYS A 43 -2.55 -7.00 -17.28
CA LYS A 43 -2.15 -6.06 -18.34
C LYS A 43 -1.45 -4.83 -17.77
N HIS A 44 -1.95 -4.26 -16.65
CA HIS A 44 -1.28 -3.14 -15.98
C HIS A 44 0.14 -3.52 -15.57
N ILE A 45 0.33 -4.67 -14.91
CA ILE A 45 1.66 -5.16 -14.53
C ILE A 45 2.57 -5.34 -15.75
N GLN A 46 2.05 -5.89 -16.85
CA GLN A 46 2.84 -6.06 -18.08
C GLN A 46 3.23 -4.73 -18.72
N ILE A 47 2.34 -3.74 -18.72
CA ILE A 47 2.65 -2.39 -19.22
C ILE A 47 3.78 -1.77 -18.40
N ILE A 48 3.72 -1.87 -17.07
CA ILE A 48 4.78 -1.37 -16.18
C ILE A 48 6.10 -2.08 -16.48
N LYS A 49 6.12 -3.42 -16.59
CA LYS A 49 7.32 -4.21 -16.91
C LYS A 49 7.95 -3.87 -18.27
N LYS A 50 7.16 -3.41 -19.23
CA LYS A 50 7.62 -3.00 -20.56
C LYS A 50 8.00 -1.53 -20.66
N SER A 51 7.65 -0.74 -19.65
CA SER A 51 7.98 0.67 -19.57
C SER A 51 9.39 0.89 -19.00
N ASN A 52 9.78 2.15 -18.87
CA ASN A 52 11.00 2.55 -18.16
C ASN A 52 10.78 2.81 -16.66
N PHE A 53 9.65 2.34 -16.10
CA PHE A 53 9.38 2.40 -14.67
C PHE A 53 9.87 1.12 -13.98
N ASN A 54 10.42 1.28 -12.78
CA ASN A 54 10.74 0.18 -11.89
C ASN A 54 9.67 0.02 -10.81
N PHE A 55 9.44 -1.20 -10.35
CA PHE A 55 8.61 -1.41 -9.17
C PHE A 55 9.36 -1.01 -7.91
N GLN A 56 8.75 -0.11 -7.13
CA GLN A 56 9.30 0.29 -5.84
C GLN A 56 9.06 -0.79 -4.80
N ASN A 57 10.14 -1.32 -4.22
CA ASN A 57 10.04 -2.19 -3.05
C ASN A 57 9.88 -1.34 -1.78
N PRO A 58 8.75 -1.44 -1.06
CA PRO A 58 8.49 -0.61 0.11
C PRO A 58 9.51 -0.83 1.24
N ASN A 59 10.11 -2.01 1.36
CA ASN A 59 11.12 -2.29 2.37
C ASN A 59 12.46 -1.55 2.14
N LYS A 60 12.64 -0.96 0.95
CA LYS A 60 13.81 -0.15 0.62
C LYS A 60 13.59 1.36 0.77
N PHE A 61 12.42 1.80 1.20
CA PHE A 61 12.12 3.22 1.35
C PHE A 61 13.13 3.96 2.23
N LYS A 62 13.44 3.41 3.41
CA LYS A 62 14.36 4.06 4.38
C LYS A 62 15.75 4.29 3.80
N GLU A 63 16.24 3.36 2.98
CA GLU A 63 17.56 3.47 2.34
C GLU A 63 17.57 4.48 1.21
N GLN A 64 16.44 4.67 0.53
CA GLN A 64 16.33 5.48 -0.67
C GLN A 64 15.97 6.95 -0.41
N PHE A 65 15.43 7.30 0.77
CA PHE A 65 15.11 8.69 1.10
C PHE A 65 16.34 9.61 1.19
N SER A 66 17.52 9.04 1.40
CA SER A 66 18.79 9.79 1.48
C SER A 66 19.50 9.96 0.15
N THR A 67 19.04 9.32 -0.93
CA THR A 67 19.68 9.36 -2.25
C THR A 67 18.84 10.10 -3.28
N ILE A 68 19.49 10.81 -4.20
CA ILE A 68 18.82 11.41 -5.35
C ILE A 68 18.32 10.28 -6.24
N ARG A 69 17.00 10.21 -6.46
CA ARG A 69 16.39 9.21 -7.34
C ARG A 69 16.52 9.68 -8.77
N LEU A 70 17.13 8.87 -9.60
CA LEU A 70 17.28 9.12 -11.04
C LEU A 70 16.28 8.30 -11.87
N GLU A 71 15.50 7.41 -11.24
CA GLU A 71 14.63 6.47 -11.92
C GLU A 71 13.16 6.76 -11.62
N LYS A 72 12.32 6.47 -12.59
CA LYS A 72 10.86 6.47 -12.43
C LYS A 72 10.43 5.21 -11.73
N GLU A 73 9.70 5.34 -10.65
CA GLU A 73 9.26 4.20 -9.84
C GLU A 73 7.74 4.17 -9.70
N ILE A 74 7.20 2.97 -9.66
CA ILE A 74 5.78 2.71 -9.36
C ILE A 74 5.67 1.92 -8.06
N LEU A 75 4.93 2.46 -7.12
CA LEU A 75 4.50 1.78 -5.90
C LEU A 75 3.08 1.26 -6.09
N ILE A 76 2.90 -0.03 -5.90
CA ILE A 76 1.58 -0.64 -5.85
C ILE A 76 1.10 -0.64 -4.41
N THR A 77 -0.10 -0.17 -4.17
CA THR A 77 -0.80 -0.27 -2.88
C THR A 77 -2.07 -1.08 -3.05
N ILE A 78 -2.36 -1.92 -2.04
CA ILE A 78 -3.56 -2.72 -1.95
C ILE A 78 -4.25 -2.32 -0.66
N ASP A 79 -5.47 -1.80 -0.73
CA ASP A 79 -6.16 -1.28 0.43
C ASP A 79 -7.24 -2.25 0.94
N ASP A 80 -7.54 -2.16 2.24
CA ASP A 80 -8.63 -2.81 2.97
C ASP A 80 -8.50 -4.32 3.23
N ALA A 81 -7.49 -4.99 2.67
CA ALA A 81 -7.27 -6.42 2.87
C ALA A 81 -8.50 -7.31 2.57
N PHE A 82 -9.16 -7.07 1.43
CA PHE A 82 -10.25 -7.94 0.98
C PHE A 82 -9.76 -9.34 0.64
N GLU A 83 -10.56 -10.37 0.91
CA GLU A 83 -10.19 -11.76 0.63
C GLU A 83 -9.99 -12.03 -0.87
N SER A 84 -10.66 -11.27 -1.75
CA SER A 84 -10.48 -11.39 -3.19
C SER A 84 -9.05 -11.04 -3.63
N PHE A 85 -8.37 -10.13 -2.94
CA PHE A 85 -6.96 -9.89 -3.18
C PHE A 85 -6.12 -11.14 -2.89
N TYR A 86 -6.34 -11.81 -1.76
CA TYR A 86 -5.57 -12.98 -1.36
C TYR A 86 -5.76 -14.16 -2.33
N PHE A 87 -6.99 -14.43 -2.76
CA PHE A 87 -7.27 -15.57 -3.62
C PHE A 87 -6.95 -15.31 -5.10
N GLU A 88 -7.14 -14.08 -5.59
CA GLU A 88 -7.05 -13.77 -7.01
C GLU A 88 -5.69 -13.14 -7.39
N ALA A 89 -5.25 -12.10 -6.69
CA ALA A 89 -4.08 -11.32 -7.07
C ALA A 89 -2.78 -11.77 -6.39
N TRP A 90 -2.83 -12.15 -5.13
CA TRP A 90 -1.66 -12.54 -4.35
C TRP A 90 -0.84 -13.68 -5.00
N PRO A 91 -1.42 -14.80 -5.48
CA PRO A 91 -0.67 -15.86 -6.13
C PRO A 91 0.13 -15.38 -7.34
N TYR A 92 -0.43 -14.45 -8.11
CA TYR A 92 0.24 -13.84 -9.25
C TYR A 92 1.39 -12.91 -8.84
N LEU A 93 1.16 -12.04 -7.86
CA LEU A 93 2.17 -11.12 -7.33
C LEU A 93 3.33 -11.89 -6.69
N LYS A 94 3.03 -12.92 -5.89
CA LYS A 94 4.00 -13.81 -5.24
C LYS A 94 4.90 -14.50 -6.27
N LYS A 95 4.30 -15.14 -7.27
CA LYS A 95 5.02 -15.84 -8.34
C LYS A 95 5.97 -14.92 -9.11
N ASN A 96 5.56 -13.68 -9.34
CA ASN A 96 6.32 -12.70 -10.11
C ASN A 96 7.20 -11.79 -9.24
N LYS A 97 7.17 -11.93 -7.92
CA LYS A 97 7.87 -11.10 -6.94
C LYS A 97 7.62 -9.60 -7.15
N ILE A 98 6.36 -9.22 -7.41
CA ILE A 98 5.97 -7.83 -7.62
C ILE A 98 5.78 -7.16 -6.27
N PRO A 99 6.54 -6.08 -5.97
CA PRO A 99 6.45 -5.40 -4.68
C PRO A 99 5.13 -4.64 -4.51
N PHE A 100 4.63 -4.58 -3.28
CA PHE A 100 3.47 -3.78 -2.92
C PHE A 100 3.40 -3.52 -1.41
N ILE A 101 2.55 -2.56 -1.02
CA ILE A 101 2.11 -2.37 0.36
C ILE A 101 0.66 -2.86 0.47
N LEU A 102 0.36 -3.66 1.48
CA LEU A 102 -1.00 -3.99 1.89
C LEU A 102 -1.40 -3.09 3.06
N PHE A 103 -2.38 -2.22 2.88
CA PHE A 103 -2.94 -1.39 3.93
C PHE A 103 -4.16 -2.06 4.55
N VAL A 104 -4.11 -2.29 5.86
CA VAL A 104 -5.08 -3.10 6.59
C VAL A 104 -5.86 -2.23 7.57
N SER A 105 -7.19 -2.16 7.41
CA SER A 105 -8.09 -1.72 8.47
C SER A 105 -8.32 -2.88 9.42
N THR A 106 -8.05 -2.70 10.71
CA THR A 106 -7.94 -3.85 11.64
C THR A 106 -9.30 -4.41 12.09
N GLU A 107 -10.36 -3.62 12.09
CA GLU A 107 -11.68 -4.08 12.53
C GLU A 107 -12.30 -5.17 11.65
N PRO A 108 -12.26 -5.08 10.30
CA PRO A 108 -12.89 -6.09 9.46
C PRO A 108 -12.07 -7.37 9.29
N VAL A 109 -10.80 -7.42 9.69
CA VAL A 109 -9.95 -8.61 9.54
C VAL A 109 -10.61 -9.84 10.16
N GLY A 110 -10.69 -10.93 9.39
CA GLY A 110 -11.34 -12.19 9.79
C GLY A 110 -12.86 -12.20 9.65
N LYS A 111 -13.49 -11.09 9.27
CA LYS A 111 -14.92 -11.05 8.91
C LYS A 111 -15.12 -11.54 7.47
N ASN A 112 -16.36 -11.88 7.13
CA ASN A 112 -16.71 -12.32 5.77
C ASN A 112 -16.29 -11.28 4.71
N GLY A 113 -15.62 -11.74 3.66
CA GLY A 113 -15.11 -10.90 2.58
C GLY A 113 -13.75 -10.25 2.83
N TYR A 114 -13.15 -10.45 4.00
CA TYR A 114 -11.86 -9.92 4.40
C TYR A 114 -10.85 -11.02 4.71
N MET A 115 -9.58 -10.70 4.55
CA MET A 115 -8.48 -11.59 4.89
C MET A 115 -8.44 -11.89 6.40
N THR A 116 -7.87 -13.04 6.75
CA THR A 116 -7.51 -13.38 8.13
C THR A 116 -6.10 -12.85 8.46
N TRP A 117 -5.79 -12.76 9.77
CA TRP A 117 -4.43 -12.42 10.21
C TRP A 117 -3.37 -13.42 9.75
N ASP A 118 -3.71 -14.71 9.65
CA ASP A 118 -2.80 -15.74 9.12
C ASP A 118 -2.43 -15.47 7.66
N GLN A 119 -3.39 -15.06 6.85
CA GLN A 119 -3.16 -14.68 5.44
C GLN A 119 -2.31 -13.41 5.33
N ILE A 120 -2.55 -12.42 6.20
CA ILE A 120 -1.77 -11.18 6.25
C ILE A 120 -0.32 -11.49 6.67
N ARG A 121 -0.11 -12.34 7.70
CA ARG A 121 1.22 -12.80 8.12
C ARG A 121 1.95 -13.61 7.04
N GLU A 122 1.24 -14.37 6.22
CA GLU A 122 1.86 -15.05 5.07
C GLU A 122 2.45 -14.04 4.08
N ILE A 123 1.71 -12.99 3.77
CA ILE A 123 2.15 -11.93 2.86
C ILE A 123 3.35 -11.17 3.44
N GLU A 124 3.27 -10.83 4.71
CA GLU A 124 4.30 -10.04 5.44
C GLU A 124 5.68 -10.72 5.44
N LYS A 125 5.74 -12.04 5.38
CA LYS A 125 7.00 -12.81 5.35
C LYS A 125 7.83 -12.62 4.08
N GLU A 126 7.24 -12.10 3.01
CA GLU A 126 7.96 -11.92 1.75
C GLU A 126 8.78 -10.61 1.75
N SER A 127 10.01 -10.68 1.28
CA SER A 127 10.95 -9.53 1.31
C SER A 127 10.57 -8.37 0.38
N PHE A 128 9.57 -8.55 -0.47
CA PHE A 128 9.08 -7.54 -1.41
C PHE A 128 7.72 -6.95 -1.03
N THR A 129 7.19 -7.30 0.14
CA THR A 129 5.91 -6.79 0.65
C THR A 129 6.10 -6.00 1.93
N SER A 130 5.18 -5.11 2.23
CA SER A 130 5.07 -4.43 3.51
C SER A 130 3.60 -4.34 3.91
N ILE A 131 3.34 -4.37 5.21
CA ILE A 131 1.99 -4.18 5.75
C ILE A 131 1.95 -2.82 6.44
N GLY A 132 0.96 -2.00 6.10
CA GLY A 132 0.67 -0.74 6.77
C GLY A 132 -0.73 -0.76 7.34
N HIS A 133 -1.00 -0.01 8.41
CA HIS A 133 -2.36 0.07 8.89
C HIS A 133 -3.16 1.19 8.19
N HIS A 134 -4.46 0.96 8.03
CA HIS A 134 -5.40 1.84 7.38
C HIS A 134 -6.54 2.21 8.36
N SER A 135 -6.17 2.69 9.55
CA SER A 135 -7.03 2.89 10.73
C SER A 135 -7.60 1.57 11.31
N HIS A 136 -8.44 1.66 12.36
CA HIS A 136 -9.17 0.51 12.89
C HIS A 136 -10.51 0.33 12.19
N SER A 137 -11.39 1.33 12.28
CA SER A 137 -12.79 1.25 11.84
C SER A 137 -12.99 1.57 10.36
N HIS A 138 -12.03 2.22 9.70
CA HIS A 138 -12.17 2.74 8.34
C HIS A 138 -13.32 3.76 8.17
N ASN A 139 -13.63 4.51 9.22
CA ASN A 139 -14.66 5.54 9.18
C ASN A 139 -14.25 6.75 8.32
N TYR A 140 -15.24 7.52 7.87
CA TYR A 140 -14.96 8.80 7.21
C TYR A 140 -14.44 9.81 8.23
N LEU A 141 -13.20 10.25 8.06
CA LEU A 141 -12.53 11.18 8.98
C LEU A 141 -13.27 12.51 9.18
N ILE A 142 -14.06 12.93 8.18
CA ILE A 142 -14.88 14.15 8.27
C ILE A 142 -16.00 14.03 9.29
N ASP A 143 -16.43 12.82 9.62
CA ASP A 143 -17.52 12.55 10.55
C ASP A 143 -17.01 12.30 11.97
N GLU A 144 -15.70 12.26 12.18
CA GLU A 144 -15.06 11.96 13.46
C GLU A 144 -14.53 13.23 14.14
N THR A 145 -14.62 13.27 15.46
CA THR A 145 -13.86 14.23 16.26
C THR A 145 -12.38 13.83 16.30
N THR A 146 -11.50 14.79 16.60
CA THR A 146 -10.07 14.53 16.77
C THR A 146 -9.79 13.42 17.80
N ASN A 147 -10.55 13.37 18.91
CA ASN A 147 -10.37 12.33 19.92
C ASN A 147 -10.79 10.96 19.43
N GLU A 148 -11.89 10.83 18.71
CA GLU A 148 -12.34 9.56 18.12
C GLU A 148 -11.31 9.04 17.12
N PHE A 149 -10.79 9.92 16.26
CA PHE A 149 -9.72 9.57 15.32
C PHE A 149 -8.45 9.08 16.04
N ILE A 150 -7.98 9.78 17.09
CA ILE A 150 -6.80 9.35 17.85
C ILE A 150 -7.02 7.98 18.48
N LEU A 151 -8.18 7.75 19.11
CA LEU A 151 -8.52 6.47 19.73
C LEU A 151 -8.59 5.33 18.70
N ASP A 152 -9.10 5.59 17.51
CA ASP A 152 -9.15 4.61 16.42
C ASP A 152 -7.74 4.21 15.96
N ILE A 153 -6.85 5.18 15.77
CA ILE A 153 -5.45 4.93 15.41
C ILE A 153 -4.70 4.17 16.52
N GLU A 154 -4.88 4.55 17.78
CA GLU A 154 -4.26 3.84 18.92
C GLU A 154 -4.72 2.38 19.00
N LYS A 155 -6.00 2.13 18.73
CA LYS A 155 -6.55 0.78 18.69
C LYS A 155 -5.96 -0.04 17.54
N ALA A 156 -5.83 0.55 16.35
CA ALA A 156 -5.17 -0.09 15.22
C ALA A 156 -3.70 -0.43 15.55
N ASN A 157 -2.96 0.50 16.10
CA ASN A 157 -1.55 0.30 16.50
C ASN A 157 -1.41 -0.87 17.50
N LYS A 158 -2.28 -0.92 18.50
CA LYS A 158 -2.27 -2.01 19.48
C LYS A 158 -2.50 -3.36 18.83
N ILE A 159 -3.48 -3.47 17.94
CA ILE A 159 -3.77 -4.73 17.23
C ILE A 159 -2.60 -5.12 16.31
N PHE A 160 -1.99 -4.17 15.61
CA PHE A 160 -0.80 -4.44 14.79
C PHE A 160 0.36 -4.98 15.62
N LEU A 161 0.60 -4.39 16.80
CA LEU A 161 1.65 -4.88 17.70
C LEU A 161 1.34 -6.30 18.20
N GLU A 162 0.09 -6.62 18.51
CA GLU A 162 -0.33 -7.95 18.96
C GLU A 162 -0.25 -9.01 17.85
N GLU A 163 -0.56 -8.65 16.60
CA GLU A 163 -0.68 -9.59 15.48
C GLU A 163 0.59 -9.69 14.61
N LEU A 164 1.37 -8.60 14.50
CA LEU A 164 2.53 -8.50 13.60
C LEU A 164 3.85 -8.16 14.31
N ASP A 165 3.84 -7.95 15.63
CA ASP A 165 5.00 -7.58 16.46
C ASP A 165 5.65 -6.22 16.09
N TYR A 166 4.96 -5.34 15.35
CA TYR A 166 5.44 -3.98 15.03
C TYR A 166 4.29 -2.98 14.80
N ILE A 167 4.61 -1.68 14.73
CA ILE A 167 3.71 -0.57 14.42
C ILE A 167 4.24 0.21 13.21
#